data_f076217591d6bac4d4730e454ad5e164
#
_entry.id   f076217591d6bac4d4730e454ad5e164
#
_cell.length_a   1.000
_cell.length_b   1.000
_cell.length_c   1.000
_cell.angle_alpha   90.00
_cell.angle_beta   90.00
_cell.angle_gamma   90.00
#
_symmetry.space_group_name_H-M   'P 1'
#
loop_
_entity.id
_entity.type
_entity.pdbx_description
1 polymer ?
#
loop_
_entity_poly.entity_id
_entity_poly.type
_entity_poly.pdbx_seq_one_letter_code
_entity_poly.pdbx_strand_id
1 'polypeptide(L)'
;EKALSEHLNSLDASGDALNGAVVVVAPAQGDVLALVGSRESRAQGFNRALDATRPMGSLVKPVVMLTALQQPKRYSLATPVADEPITVPLTTGKKWTPKTSNGESKGPVPLVDALAYSRNQATVRLGMDVGPDAVVRTLSQLGVKKTVPAYPSILLGSIGMTPFEVAMLY
;
A
#
# COMPACT_ATOMS: atom_id res chain seq x y z
N GLU A 1 -20.44 -6.44 11.26
CA GLU A 1 -21.30 -6.69 10.10
C GLU A 1 -22.36 -5.60 9.95
N LYS A 2 -23.20 -5.37 10.98
CA LYS A 2 -24.28 -4.37 10.94
C LYS A 2 -23.79 -2.99 10.51
N ALA A 3 -22.72 -2.47 11.13
CA ALA A 3 -22.16 -1.16 10.82
C ALA A 3 -21.71 -1.04 9.35
N LEU A 4 -21.09 -2.07 8.77
CA LEU A 4 -20.71 -2.08 7.36
C LEU A 4 -21.95 -2.05 6.45
N SER A 5 -22.95 -2.90 6.76
CA SER A 5 -24.18 -2.97 5.98
C SER A 5 -24.94 -1.62 6.00
N GLU A 6 -25.13 -1.04 7.19
CA GLU A 6 -25.81 0.26 7.35
C GLU A 6 -25.08 1.38 6.63
N HIS A 7 -23.75 1.43 6.70
CA HIS A 7 -22.96 2.45 6.04
C HIS A 7 -23.01 2.31 4.51
N LEU A 8 -22.87 1.10 3.98
CA LEU A 8 -22.99 0.86 2.54
C LEU A 8 -24.40 1.19 2.02
N ASN A 9 -25.45 0.89 2.82
CA ASN A 9 -26.81 1.27 2.49
C ASN A 9 -27.01 2.79 2.42
N SER A 10 -26.33 3.55 3.26
CA SER A 10 -26.41 5.01 3.24
C SER A 10 -25.69 5.66 2.04
N LEU A 11 -24.70 4.97 1.48
CA LEU A 11 -23.93 5.46 0.32
C LEU A 11 -24.55 5.04 -1.02
N ASP A 12 -25.32 3.98 -1.03
CA ASP A 12 -25.87 3.35 -2.24
C ASP A 12 -27.37 3.58 -2.35
N ALA A 13 -27.73 4.66 -3.03
CA ALA A 13 -29.14 4.99 -3.28
C ALA A 13 -29.84 3.97 -4.23
N SER A 14 -29.08 3.18 -5.01
CA SER A 14 -29.60 2.18 -5.96
C SER A 14 -29.72 0.77 -5.37
N GLY A 15 -29.13 0.52 -4.21
CA GLY A 15 -29.35 -0.71 -3.41
C GLY A 15 -28.47 -1.92 -3.75
N ASP A 16 -27.80 -1.98 -4.91
CA ASP A 16 -27.21 -3.24 -5.39
C ASP A 16 -25.71 -3.22 -5.74
N ALA A 17 -25.09 -2.05 -5.87
CA ALA A 17 -23.77 -1.93 -6.50
C ALA A 17 -22.61 -1.96 -5.52
N LEU A 18 -22.76 -1.40 -4.30
CA LEU A 18 -21.67 -1.28 -3.35
C LEU A 18 -21.53 -2.50 -2.44
N ASN A 19 -20.33 -2.99 -2.35
CA ASN A 19 -19.98 -4.04 -1.40
C ASN A 19 -18.63 -3.71 -0.73
N GLY A 20 -18.31 -4.35 0.39
CA GLY A 20 -17.11 -4.04 1.14
C GLY A 20 -16.63 -5.19 2.01
N ALA A 21 -15.45 -4.99 2.57
CA ALA A 21 -14.86 -5.89 3.55
C ALA A 21 -14.18 -5.09 4.66
N VAL A 22 -14.13 -5.68 5.85
CA VAL A 22 -13.42 -5.12 7.00
C VAL A 22 -12.63 -6.24 7.67
N VAL A 23 -11.38 -5.95 8.00
CA VAL A 23 -10.53 -6.79 8.85
C VAL A 23 -10.03 -5.93 9.99
N VAL A 24 -10.18 -6.42 11.22
CA VAL A 24 -9.67 -5.77 12.43
C VAL A 24 -8.71 -6.72 13.12
N VAL A 25 -7.50 -6.25 13.37
CA VAL A 25 -6.46 -7.02 14.05
C VAL A 25 -5.99 -6.30 15.31
N ALA A 26 -5.57 -7.05 16.31
CA ALA A 26 -4.87 -6.54 17.49
C ALA A 26 -3.38 -6.46 17.18
N PRO A 27 -2.78 -5.25 17.07
CA PRO A 27 -1.42 -5.11 16.54
C PRO A 27 -0.34 -5.80 17.40
N ALA A 28 -0.56 -5.89 18.72
CA ALA A 28 0.41 -6.45 19.65
C ALA A 28 0.51 -7.99 19.58
N GLN A 29 -0.58 -8.68 19.28
CA GLN A 29 -0.67 -10.14 19.24
C GLN A 29 -0.83 -10.68 17.82
N GLY A 30 -1.26 -9.85 16.87
CA GLY A 30 -1.63 -10.28 15.52
C GLY A 30 -2.99 -11.01 15.48
N ASP A 31 -3.78 -10.97 16.56
CA ASP A 31 -5.07 -11.64 16.62
C ASP A 31 -6.10 -10.93 15.72
N VAL A 32 -6.86 -11.72 14.97
CA VAL A 32 -7.98 -11.21 14.17
C VAL A 32 -9.20 -11.04 15.07
N LEU A 33 -9.57 -9.81 15.36
CA LEU A 33 -10.70 -9.45 16.21
C LEU A 33 -12.04 -9.47 15.46
N ALA A 34 -12.01 -9.09 14.16
CA ALA A 34 -13.20 -9.12 13.30
C ALA A 34 -12.79 -9.30 11.84
N LEU A 35 -13.61 -10.05 11.10
CA LEU A 35 -13.48 -10.25 9.68
C LEU A 35 -14.87 -10.25 9.05
N VAL A 36 -15.12 -9.29 8.15
CA VAL A 36 -16.38 -9.13 7.42
C VAL A 36 -16.06 -9.08 5.95
N GLY A 37 -16.54 -10.03 5.16
CA GLY A 37 -16.21 -10.19 3.74
C GLY A 37 -17.30 -9.75 2.78
N SER A 38 -18.46 -9.31 3.27
CA SER A 38 -19.59 -8.92 2.46
C SER A 38 -20.49 -7.94 3.20
N ARG A 39 -21.29 -7.16 2.42
CA ARG A 39 -22.39 -6.35 2.93
C ARG A 39 -23.46 -7.23 3.61
N GLU A 40 -23.71 -8.41 3.06
CA GLU A 40 -24.67 -9.39 3.62
C GLU A 40 -23.97 -10.37 4.52
N SER A 41 -24.36 -10.39 5.80
CA SER A 41 -23.73 -11.21 6.85
C SER A 41 -23.86 -12.73 6.61
N ARG A 42 -24.80 -13.15 5.80
CA ARG A 42 -25.08 -14.58 5.48
C ARG A 42 -24.74 -14.94 4.04
N ALA A 43 -24.07 -14.06 3.29
CA ALA A 43 -23.66 -14.35 1.92
C ALA A 43 -22.70 -15.55 1.91
N GLN A 44 -23.08 -16.61 1.21
CA GLN A 44 -22.21 -17.75 0.94
C GLN A 44 -21.38 -17.45 -0.32
N GLY A 45 -20.13 -17.95 -0.36
CA GLY A 45 -19.26 -17.85 -1.52
C GLY A 45 -18.13 -16.85 -1.33
N PHE A 46 -18.00 -15.87 -2.23
CA PHE A 46 -16.84 -14.98 -2.31
C PHE A 46 -16.72 -14.05 -1.10
N ASN A 47 -15.69 -14.27 -0.29
CA ASN A 47 -15.36 -13.45 0.88
C ASN A 47 -14.33 -12.38 0.49
N ARG A 48 -14.75 -11.12 0.35
CA ARG A 48 -13.87 -10.03 -0.10
C ARG A 48 -12.71 -9.75 0.82
N ALA A 49 -12.83 -10.06 2.10
CA ALA A 49 -11.71 -9.90 3.04
C ALA A 49 -10.56 -10.89 2.75
N LEU A 50 -10.89 -12.09 2.27
CA LEU A 50 -9.95 -13.20 2.05
C LEU A 50 -9.62 -13.41 0.56
N ASP A 51 -10.58 -13.14 -0.35
CA ASP A 51 -10.50 -13.57 -1.74
C ASP A 51 -10.30 -12.40 -2.73
N ALA A 52 -10.71 -11.16 -2.36
CA ALA A 52 -10.60 -10.01 -3.26
C ALA A 52 -9.17 -9.47 -3.28
N THR A 53 -8.41 -9.89 -4.27
CA THR A 53 -7.06 -9.37 -4.52
C THR A 53 -7.14 -8.04 -5.28
N ARG A 54 -6.56 -7.00 -4.70
CA ARG A 54 -6.47 -5.65 -5.28
C ARG A 54 -5.07 -5.08 -5.12
N PRO A 55 -4.59 -4.20 -6.02
CA PRO A 55 -3.35 -3.47 -5.79
C PRO A 55 -3.41 -2.74 -4.44
N MET A 56 -2.39 -2.93 -3.60
CA MET A 56 -2.38 -2.30 -2.27
C MET A 56 -2.17 -0.78 -2.31
N GLY A 57 -1.74 -0.24 -3.45
CA GLY A 57 -1.58 1.20 -3.64
C GLY A 57 -0.65 1.83 -2.61
N SER A 58 -1.02 3.00 -2.11
CA SER A 58 -0.20 3.77 -1.15
C SER A 58 0.07 3.05 0.18
N LEU A 59 -0.62 1.94 0.46
CA LEU A 59 -0.30 1.10 1.63
C LEU A 59 1.10 0.46 1.54
N VAL A 60 1.76 0.44 0.38
CA VAL A 60 3.17 0.00 0.28
C VAL A 60 4.16 1.04 0.82
N LYS A 61 3.80 2.32 0.90
CA LYS A 61 4.74 3.40 1.23
C LYS A 61 5.42 3.26 2.59
N PRO A 62 4.74 2.83 3.66
CA PRO A 62 5.42 2.52 4.92
C PRO A 62 6.50 1.43 4.76
N VAL A 63 6.28 0.42 3.91
CA VAL A 63 7.28 -0.62 3.65
C VAL A 63 8.51 -0.06 2.93
N VAL A 64 8.31 0.81 1.93
CA VAL A 64 9.42 1.53 1.26
C VAL A 64 10.19 2.36 2.27
N MET A 65 9.49 3.08 3.14
CA MET A 65 10.10 3.88 4.20
C MET A 65 10.89 3.01 5.19
N LEU A 66 10.30 1.90 5.66
CA LEU A 66 10.96 0.95 6.55
C LEU A 66 12.24 0.39 5.93
N THR A 67 12.20 0.05 4.63
CA THR A 67 13.38 -0.43 3.90
C THR A 67 14.52 0.59 3.92
N ALA A 68 14.21 1.88 3.78
CA ALA A 68 15.22 2.93 3.88
C ALA A 68 15.73 3.07 5.32
N LEU A 69 14.85 3.10 6.31
CA LEU A 69 15.21 3.27 7.72
C LEU A 69 16.00 2.08 8.31
N GLN A 70 15.98 0.91 7.67
CA GLN A 70 16.91 -0.19 7.98
C GLN A 70 18.39 0.17 7.69
N GLN A 71 18.66 1.30 7.06
CA GLN A 71 19.99 1.84 6.79
C GLN A 71 20.21 3.16 7.59
N PRO A 72 20.32 3.12 8.94
CA PRO A 72 20.26 4.33 9.79
C PRO A 72 21.45 5.28 9.60
N LYS A 73 22.55 4.82 9.00
CA LYS A 73 23.69 5.66 8.62
C LYS A 73 23.38 6.54 7.38
N ARG A 74 22.38 6.19 6.61
CA ARG A 74 22.03 6.84 5.34
C ARG A 74 20.70 7.58 5.42
N TYR A 75 19.73 7.02 6.14
CA TYR A 75 18.38 7.55 6.21
C TYR A 75 17.88 7.73 7.63
N SER A 76 17.15 8.81 7.83
CA SER A 76 16.35 9.11 9.02
C SER A 76 15.03 9.72 8.58
N LEU A 77 14.07 9.88 9.47
CA LEU A 77 12.79 10.55 9.17
C LEU A 77 12.98 12.00 8.67
N ALA A 78 14.09 12.66 9.05
CA ALA A 78 14.42 14.01 8.61
C ALA A 78 15.19 14.06 7.27
N THR A 79 15.62 12.92 6.71
CA THR A 79 16.37 12.89 5.45
C THR A 79 15.54 13.53 4.34
N PRO A 80 16.06 14.56 3.63
CA PRO A 80 15.35 15.19 2.53
C PRO A 80 15.35 14.26 1.30
N VAL A 81 14.20 14.18 0.62
CA VAL A 81 14.05 13.50 -0.65
C VAL A 81 13.32 14.41 -1.63
N ALA A 82 13.78 14.48 -2.87
CA ALA A 82 13.16 15.35 -3.86
C ALA A 82 11.76 14.83 -4.26
N ASP A 83 10.74 15.70 -4.14
CA ASP A 83 9.35 15.45 -4.58
C ASP A 83 9.08 16.09 -5.94
N GLU A 84 9.99 15.87 -6.86
CA GLU A 84 9.94 16.37 -8.24
C GLU A 84 9.62 15.24 -9.23
N PRO A 85 9.07 15.54 -10.40
CA PRO A 85 8.81 14.52 -11.41
C PRO A 85 10.02 13.62 -11.65
N ILE A 86 9.79 12.32 -11.69
CA ILE A 86 10.81 11.31 -11.95
C ILE A 86 10.37 10.43 -13.11
N THR A 87 11.31 10.08 -13.97
CA THR A 87 11.12 9.11 -15.04
C THR A 87 12.09 7.95 -14.82
N VAL A 88 11.55 6.75 -14.64
CA VAL A 88 12.32 5.55 -14.39
C VAL A 88 12.43 4.74 -15.68
N PRO A 89 13.65 4.41 -16.15
CA PRO A 89 13.82 3.50 -17.27
C PRO A 89 13.46 2.07 -16.84
N LEU A 90 12.72 1.36 -17.68
CA LEU A 90 12.36 -0.03 -17.45
C LEU A 90 13.28 -0.96 -18.27
N THR A 91 13.45 -2.18 -17.79
CA THR A 91 14.24 -3.23 -18.50
C THR A 91 13.72 -3.55 -19.90
N THR A 92 12.45 -3.23 -20.17
CA THR A 92 11.81 -3.37 -21.48
C THR A 92 12.18 -2.26 -22.49
N GLY A 93 13.05 -1.31 -22.12
CA GLY A 93 13.37 -0.11 -22.91
C GLY A 93 12.30 1.00 -22.84
N LYS A 94 11.15 0.73 -22.21
CA LYS A 94 10.11 1.74 -21.95
C LYS A 94 10.50 2.62 -20.76
N LYS A 95 9.86 3.78 -20.66
CA LYS A 95 10.00 4.69 -19.53
C LYS A 95 8.70 4.72 -18.74
N TRP A 96 8.82 4.77 -17.41
CA TRP A 96 7.67 4.90 -16.50
C TRP A 96 7.78 6.22 -15.73
N THR A 97 6.75 7.03 -15.84
CA THR A 97 6.64 8.30 -15.10
C THR A 97 5.42 8.21 -14.18
N PRO A 98 5.63 8.06 -12.86
CA PRO A 98 4.53 8.00 -11.91
C PRO A 98 3.78 9.34 -11.88
N LYS A 99 2.44 9.29 -11.79
CA LYS A 99 1.62 10.48 -11.62
C LYS A 99 1.79 11.04 -10.21
N THR A 100 1.80 12.35 -10.07
CA THR A 100 1.70 13.03 -8.78
C THR A 100 0.33 12.76 -8.17
N SER A 101 0.26 12.61 -6.85
CA SER A 101 -1.03 12.43 -6.16
C SER A 101 -1.83 13.74 -6.08
N ASN A 102 -1.15 14.89 -5.98
CA ASN A 102 -1.75 16.19 -5.67
C ASN A 102 -1.36 17.29 -6.67
N GLY A 103 -0.81 16.96 -7.83
CA GLY A 103 -0.53 17.92 -8.92
C GLY A 103 0.65 18.89 -8.70
N GLU A 104 1.16 19.04 -7.50
CA GLU A 104 2.24 19.99 -7.18
C GLU A 104 3.50 19.29 -6.67
N SER A 105 4.63 19.61 -7.29
CA SER A 105 5.97 19.33 -6.74
C SER A 105 6.30 20.38 -5.68
N LYS A 106 6.84 19.94 -4.54
CA LYS A 106 7.23 20.85 -3.44
C LYS A 106 8.75 20.96 -3.23
N GLY A 107 9.54 20.48 -4.20
CA GLY A 107 10.98 20.35 -4.02
C GLY A 107 11.35 19.27 -2.98
N PRO A 108 12.51 19.36 -2.33
CA PRO A 108 12.92 18.40 -1.32
C PRO A 108 12.01 18.45 -0.08
N VAL A 109 11.52 17.29 0.35
CA VAL A 109 10.70 17.13 1.57
C VAL A 109 11.33 16.09 2.51
N PRO A 110 11.20 16.22 3.84
CA PRO A 110 11.62 15.17 4.78
C PRO A 110 10.90 13.85 4.51
N LEU A 111 11.53 12.71 4.81
CA LEU A 111 10.91 11.40 4.64
C LEU A 111 9.59 11.27 5.39
N VAL A 112 9.50 11.82 6.60
CA VAL A 112 8.26 11.83 7.40
C VAL A 112 7.11 12.51 6.65
N ASP A 113 7.37 13.63 5.99
CA ASP A 113 6.37 14.38 5.22
C ASP A 113 6.03 13.64 3.91
N ALA A 114 7.02 13.01 3.26
CA ALA A 114 6.79 12.18 2.09
C ALA A 114 5.80 11.05 2.39
N LEU A 115 5.86 10.45 3.60
CA LEU A 115 4.92 9.45 4.05
C LEU A 115 3.58 10.07 4.47
N ALA A 116 3.58 11.07 5.34
CA ALA A 116 2.37 11.69 5.89
C ALA A 116 1.45 12.25 4.80
N TYR A 117 2.04 12.87 3.77
CA TYR A 117 1.29 13.42 2.63
C TYR A 117 1.22 12.47 1.43
N SER A 118 1.66 11.22 1.61
CA SER A 118 1.58 10.18 0.59
C SER A 118 2.19 10.60 -0.76
N ARG A 119 3.39 11.21 -0.76
CA ARG A 119 4.06 11.76 -1.93
C ARG A 119 4.58 10.66 -2.86
N ASN A 120 4.02 10.56 -4.06
CA ASN A 120 4.39 9.51 -5.00
C ASN A 120 5.82 9.66 -5.53
N GLN A 121 6.21 10.89 -5.92
CA GLN A 121 7.51 11.16 -6.53
C GLN A 121 8.65 10.88 -5.54
N ALA A 122 8.51 11.40 -4.32
CA ALA A 122 9.45 11.18 -3.23
C ALA A 122 9.57 9.67 -2.88
N THR A 123 8.43 8.98 -2.80
CA THR A 123 8.42 7.53 -2.51
C THR A 123 9.12 6.71 -3.60
N VAL A 124 8.84 7.01 -4.87
CA VAL A 124 9.50 6.30 -5.98
C VAL A 124 10.99 6.59 -6.00
N ARG A 125 11.40 7.83 -5.77
CA ARG A 125 12.82 8.21 -5.72
C ARG A 125 13.55 7.48 -4.60
N LEU A 126 12.97 7.48 -3.39
CA LEU A 126 13.49 6.73 -2.25
C LEU A 126 13.59 5.23 -2.56
N GLY A 127 12.50 4.65 -3.07
CA GLY A 127 12.45 3.23 -3.39
C GLY A 127 13.42 2.81 -4.50
N MET A 128 13.67 3.67 -5.48
CA MET A 128 14.71 3.44 -6.49
C MET A 128 16.11 3.54 -5.91
N ASP A 129 16.32 4.44 -4.94
CA ASP A 129 17.61 4.64 -4.28
C ASP A 129 17.99 3.46 -3.35
N VAL A 130 17.04 2.89 -2.62
CA VAL A 130 17.24 1.67 -1.81
C VAL A 130 17.20 0.39 -2.65
N GLY A 131 16.58 0.45 -3.82
CA GLY A 131 16.37 -0.66 -4.76
C GLY A 131 15.05 -1.39 -4.55
N PRO A 132 14.26 -1.63 -5.63
CA PRO A 132 13.01 -2.38 -5.57
C PRO A 132 13.16 -3.79 -4.97
N ASP A 133 14.31 -4.46 -5.23
CA ASP A 133 14.62 -5.77 -4.64
C ASP A 133 14.73 -5.72 -3.12
N ALA A 134 15.25 -4.62 -2.55
CA ALA A 134 15.30 -4.44 -1.11
C ALA A 134 13.88 -4.30 -0.52
N VAL A 135 13.00 -3.58 -1.20
CA VAL A 135 11.58 -3.44 -0.80
C VAL A 135 10.88 -4.80 -0.84
N VAL A 136 11.12 -5.62 -1.88
CA VAL A 136 10.59 -7.00 -1.97
C VAL A 136 11.08 -7.85 -0.81
N ARG A 137 12.38 -7.77 -0.45
CA ARG A 137 12.91 -8.49 0.72
C ARG A 137 12.24 -8.03 2.01
N THR A 138 12.02 -6.75 2.20
CA THR A 138 11.30 -6.23 3.39
C THR A 138 9.86 -6.76 3.44
N LEU A 139 9.13 -6.78 2.32
CA LEU A 139 7.81 -7.40 2.24
C LEU A 139 7.83 -8.88 2.67
N SER A 140 8.82 -9.64 2.19
CA SER A 140 8.99 -11.05 2.58
C SER A 140 9.30 -11.20 4.08
N GLN A 141 10.14 -10.34 4.65
CA GLN A 141 10.43 -10.31 6.09
C GLN A 141 9.19 -9.99 6.93
N LEU A 142 8.29 -9.16 6.41
CA LEU A 142 6.99 -8.83 7.01
C LEU A 142 5.91 -9.91 6.77
N GLY A 143 6.27 -11.05 6.19
CA GLY A 143 5.37 -12.20 6.06
C GLY A 143 4.65 -12.34 4.72
N VAL A 144 4.95 -11.52 3.72
CA VAL A 144 4.41 -11.71 2.35
C VAL A 144 5.05 -12.94 1.72
N LYS A 145 4.28 -14.02 1.58
CA LYS A 145 4.77 -15.33 1.11
C LYS A 145 4.75 -15.49 -0.41
N LYS A 146 3.98 -14.67 -1.12
CA LYS A 146 3.90 -14.73 -2.59
C LYS A 146 5.15 -14.15 -3.24
N THR A 147 5.49 -14.67 -4.41
CA THR A 147 6.56 -14.09 -5.25
C THR A 147 6.13 -12.73 -5.77
N VAL A 148 6.91 -11.71 -5.45
CA VAL A 148 6.68 -10.32 -5.89
C VAL A 148 7.81 -9.94 -6.85
N PRO A 149 7.51 -9.65 -8.13
CA PRO A 149 8.52 -9.13 -9.06
C PRO A 149 9.00 -7.74 -8.63
N ALA A 150 10.32 -7.52 -8.65
CA ALA A 150 10.93 -6.25 -8.23
C ALA A 150 10.84 -5.16 -9.33
N TYR A 151 9.65 -4.97 -9.92
CA TYR A 151 9.43 -3.89 -10.86
C TYR A 151 9.31 -2.54 -10.14
N PRO A 152 9.74 -1.42 -10.73
CA PRO A 152 9.60 -0.09 -10.12
C PRO A 152 8.17 0.26 -9.69
N SER A 153 7.15 -0.27 -10.35
CA SER A 153 5.74 -0.03 -10.02
C SER A 153 5.31 -0.58 -8.65
N ILE A 154 6.07 -1.53 -8.06
CA ILE A 154 5.80 -2.00 -6.69
C ILE A 154 5.91 -0.88 -5.66
N LEU A 155 6.75 0.14 -5.94
CA LEU A 155 6.96 1.29 -5.05
C LEU A 155 5.71 2.15 -4.86
N LEU A 156 4.71 1.96 -5.72
CA LEU A 156 3.37 2.55 -5.61
C LEU A 156 2.27 1.48 -5.44
N GLY A 157 2.66 0.27 -5.02
CA GLY A 157 1.75 -0.77 -4.61
C GLY A 157 1.02 -1.50 -5.72
N SER A 158 1.68 -1.75 -6.86
CA SER A 158 1.14 -2.62 -7.92
C SER A 158 1.04 -4.10 -7.51
N ILE A 159 1.29 -4.41 -6.25
CA ILE A 159 1.16 -5.75 -5.67
C ILE A 159 -0.30 -6.00 -5.32
N GLY A 160 -0.87 -7.09 -5.86
CA GLY A 160 -2.21 -7.53 -5.48
C GLY A 160 -2.20 -8.19 -4.10
N MET A 161 -2.97 -7.66 -3.17
CA MET A 161 -3.16 -8.22 -1.83
C MET A 161 -4.64 -8.20 -1.45
N THR A 162 -5.04 -9.15 -0.60
CA THR A 162 -6.37 -9.13 0.01
C THR A 162 -6.39 -8.18 1.21
N PRO A 163 -7.55 -7.68 1.66
CA PRO A 163 -7.66 -6.91 2.89
C PRO A 163 -7.05 -7.63 4.10
N PHE A 164 -7.22 -8.94 4.19
CA PHE A 164 -6.62 -9.76 5.24
C PHE A 164 -5.09 -9.76 5.17
N GLU A 165 -4.51 -10.01 3.99
CA GLU A 165 -3.04 -9.99 3.81
C GLU A 165 -2.46 -8.61 4.17
N VAL A 166 -3.16 -7.51 3.82
CA VAL A 166 -2.73 -6.16 4.18
C VAL A 166 -2.83 -5.95 5.69
N ALA A 167 -3.92 -6.36 6.34
CA ALA A 167 -4.06 -6.24 7.79
C ALA A 167 -2.99 -7.01 8.57
N MET A 168 -2.56 -8.16 8.05
CA MET A 168 -1.49 -8.97 8.65
C MET A 168 -0.07 -8.45 8.36
N LEU A 169 0.07 -7.50 7.44
CA LEU A 169 1.34 -6.84 7.11
C LEU A 169 1.69 -5.75 8.14
N TYR A 170 0.68 -5.15 8.77
CA TYR A 170 0.78 -4.05 9.74
C TYR A 170 0.49 -4.49 11.18
#